data_c1db107d572af936caaf9e7231f3ab89
#
_entry.id   c1db107d572af936caaf9e7231f3ab89
#
_cell.length_a   1.000
_cell.length_b   1.000
_cell.length_c   1.000
_cell.angle_alpha   90.00
_cell.angle_beta   90.00
_cell.angle_gamma   90.00
#
_symmetry.space_group_name_H-M   'P 1'
#
loop_
_entity.id
_entity.type
_entity.pdbx_description
1 polymer ?
#
loop_
_entity_poly.entity_id
_entity_poly.type
_entity_poly.pdbx_seq_one_letter_code
_entity_poly.pdbx_strand_id
1 'polypeptide(L)'
;MSLAAGLSAAESGTPPAGKNPTADGYDGIWYTSRGYYSGGFALFPSQHSPFAVYRGEVQKTFFVYGGTVRGKRQLQAMVSYYDHQRGVVPRPTIVHDWGESNLKPGQMADGHRNPTLVVDGDGRVWVFVSGHGDNGYVYRARKPYCVESFDRVIETPMTYPNPWWIPNRGLFLFFTKYDHSRESFWLTCPDGMSLADLATWHTPGELNAWTISPDGDKYGHGNYQFTAARGSRVATAMNNWIGRTRDRSNLFYLQSDDLGRTWQTADGKPFSVPIRTAHCAALIRDFWSEQLQVYIQHLTFDSQGRPAILFLTASAGQAAEGPGGPKTWTVAHWTGERWAFHPVTTSLNNFDCGSLYAEDDGTWRIIGSTLRGPQPWKTGGEIALWTSHDQGATWKMLKQLTAGSLYNHSYVRQPVDAHPDFYALWADGDGDKPSPSRLYFCNRAGDVRILPQAMTGSFAQPESAAAWSSSKSASRPGSG
;
A
#
# COMPACT_ATOMS: atom_id res chain seq x y z
N MET A 1 51.69 -24.38 -20.94
CA MET A 1 51.64 -22.97 -20.64
C MET A 1 50.16 -22.58 -20.55
N SER A 2 49.64 -22.50 -19.33
CA SER A 2 48.25 -22.21 -19.02
C SER A 2 48.15 -20.74 -18.58
N LEU A 3 47.37 -19.96 -19.27
CA LEU A 3 47.03 -18.59 -18.86
C LEU A 3 45.71 -18.64 -18.09
N ALA A 4 45.81 -18.50 -16.78
CA ALA A 4 44.67 -18.26 -15.93
C ALA A 4 44.36 -16.75 -15.96
N ALA A 5 43.19 -16.36 -16.50
CA ALA A 5 42.65 -15.04 -16.38
C ALA A 5 41.93 -14.90 -15.04
N GLY A 6 42.48 -14.09 -14.15
CA GLY A 6 41.85 -13.74 -12.87
C GLY A 6 40.66 -12.86 -13.07
N LEU A 7 39.48 -13.31 -12.70
CA LEU A 7 38.28 -12.54 -12.47
C LEU A 7 38.42 -11.88 -11.08
N SER A 8 38.66 -10.58 -11.07
CA SER A 8 38.57 -9.75 -9.87
C SER A 8 37.11 -9.67 -9.44
N ALA A 9 36.78 -10.33 -8.33
CA ALA A 9 35.53 -10.12 -7.63
C ALA A 9 35.55 -8.72 -7.02
N ALA A 10 34.60 -7.89 -7.37
CA ALA A 10 34.37 -6.63 -6.68
C ALA A 10 34.07 -6.93 -5.20
N GLU A 11 34.93 -6.46 -4.33
CA GLU A 11 34.76 -6.52 -2.88
C GLU A 11 33.46 -5.81 -2.50
N SER A 12 32.42 -6.56 -2.19
CA SER A 12 31.28 -6.08 -1.43
C SER A 12 31.78 -5.78 -0.02
N GLY A 13 32.13 -4.53 0.24
CA GLY A 13 32.56 -4.09 1.56
C GLY A 13 31.50 -4.47 2.60
N THR A 14 31.83 -5.35 3.53
CA THR A 14 30.98 -5.69 4.67
C THR A 14 30.66 -4.40 5.42
N PRO A 15 29.37 -4.03 5.61
CA PRO A 15 29.03 -2.79 6.31
C PRO A 15 29.62 -2.82 7.71
N PRO A 16 30.00 -1.65 8.27
CA PRO A 16 30.56 -1.58 9.61
C PRO A 16 29.59 -2.26 10.60
N ALA A 17 30.12 -3.05 11.50
CA ALA A 17 29.38 -3.91 12.42
C ALA A 17 28.19 -3.15 13.06
N GLY A 18 26.97 -3.52 12.67
CA GLY A 18 25.73 -2.98 13.22
C GLY A 18 24.90 -2.03 12.34
N LYS A 19 25.34 -1.63 11.16
CA LYS A 19 24.51 -0.84 10.20
C LYS A 19 24.05 -1.67 9.02
N ASN A 20 22.81 -1.41 8.57
CA ASN A 20 22.33 -1.96 7.31
C ASN A 20 22.96 -1.25 6.11
N PRO A 21 23.10 -1.90 4.95
CA PRO A 21 23.55 -1.24 3.73
C PRO A 21 22.57 -0.17 3.25
N THR A 22 23.04 0.80 2.50
CA THR A 22 22.23 1.87 1.88
C THR A 22 22.36 1.83 0.38
N ALA A 23 21.31 2.28 -0.33
CA ALA A 23 21.36 2.53 -1.76
C ALA A 23 21.78 3.98 -2.05
N ASP A 24 22.27 4.22 -3.29
CA ASP A 24 22.74 5.53 -3.72
C ASP A 24 21.62 6.47 -4.16
N GLY A 25 20.37 6.04 -4.08
CA GLY A 25 19.19 6.81 -4.43
C GLY A 25 17.92 6.01 -4.33
N TYR A 26 16.82 6.61 -4.75
CA TYR A 26 15.47 6.07 -4.65
C TYR A 26 15.02 5.49 -6.00
N ASP A 27 15.35 4.24 -6.25
CA ASP A 27 14.87 3.50 -7.42
C ASP A 27 13.76 2.52 -6.97
N GLY A 28 12.53 2.74 -7.42
CA GLY A 28 11.42 1.84 -7.16
C GLY A 28 11.53 0.57 -8.00
N ILE A 29 11.11 -0.57 -7.43
CA ILE A 29 10.97 -1.79 -8.20
C ILE A 29 9.83 -1.64 -9.20
N TRP A 30 10.08 -2.07 -10.42
CA TRP A 30 9.04 -2.25 -11.41
C TRP A 30 8.69 -3.73 -11.54
N TYR A 31 7.40 -4.01 -11.46
CA TYR A 31 6.90 -5.37 -11.56
C TYR A 31 5.59 -5.42 -12.33
N THR A 32 5.51 -6.27 -13.35
CA THR A 32 4.27 -6.56 -14.05
C THR A 32 3.97 -8.05 -13.95
N SER A 33 2.75 -8.40 -13.56
CA SER A 33 2.26 -9.76 -13.60
C SER A 33 0.95 -9.78 -14.37
N ARG A 34 0.95 -10.44 -15.53
CA ARG A 34 -0.24 -10.56 -16.38
C ARG A 34 -0.90 -9.22 -16.73
N GLY A 35 -0.08 -8.19 -16.97
CA GLY A 35 -0.57 -6.85 -17.28
C GLY A 35 -0.92 -5.97 -16.08
N TYR A 36 -0.69 -6.41 -14.86
CA TYR A 36 -0.91 -5.60 -13.66
C TYR A 36 0.38 -4.92 -13.23
N TYR A 37 0.24 -3.66 -12.85
CA TYR A 37 1.34 -2.87 -12.32
C TYR A 37 1.52 -3.06 -10.83
N SER A 38 2.77 -3.25 -10.39
CA SER A 38 3.19 -3.13 -9.00
C SER A 38 4.52 -2.40 -8.96
N GLY A 39 4.53 -1.18 -8.46
CA GLY A 39 5.73 -0.37 -8.29
C GLY A 39 6.17 -0.31 -6.84
N GLY A 40 7.07 0.63 -6.52
CA GLY A 40 7.69 0.76 -5.21
C GLY A 40 6.72 0.91 -4.03
N PHE A 41 5.54 1.49 -4.24
CA PHE A 41 4.48 1.61 -3.24
C PHE A 41 3.26 0.75 -3.55
N ALA A 42 3.40 -0.15 -4.49
CA ALA A 42 2.30 -0.97 -4.96
C ALA A 42 2.34 -2.35 -4.39
N LEU A 43 1.16 -2.86 -4.24
CA LEU A 43 0.85 -4.26 -4.20
C LEU A 43 -0.30 -4.55 -5.09
N PHE A 44 -0.20 -5.64 -5.74
CA PHE A 44 -1.30 -6.25 -6.43
C PHE A 44 -2.18 -7.05 -5.44
N PRO A 45 -3.43 -6.68 -5.24
CA PRO A 45 -4.19 -5.50 -5.61
C PRO A 45 -4.43 -4.52 -4.43
N SER A 46 -3.43 -3.76 -4.04
CA SER A 46 -3.58 -2.71 -3.01
C SER A 46 -3.77 -3.18 -1.56
N GLN A 47 -3.08 -4.25 -1.15
CA GLN A 47 -3.36 -4.92 0.12
C GLN A 47 -2.41 -4.58 1.27
N HIS A 48 -1.27 -3.97 1.01
CA HIS A 48 -0.33 -3.55 2.07
C HIS A 48 -0.60 -2.12 2.55
N SER A 49 -0.58 -1.92 3.83
CA SER A 49 -0.69 -0.61 4.48
C SER A 49 -0.25 -0.76 5.94
N PRO A 50 0.37 0.27 6.56
CA PRO A 50 0.81 1.54 5.99
C PRO A 50 2.16 1.46 5.25
N PHE A 51 2.38 2.37 4.30
CA PHE A 51 3.69 2.61 3.67
C PHE A 51 4.43 3.80 4.28
N ALA A 52 3.77 4.66 5.02
CA ALA A 52 4.38 5.81 5.67
C ALA A 52 3.67 6.17 6.98
N VAL A 53 4.43 6.73 7.92
CA VAL A 53 3.94 7.19 9.23
C VAL A 53 4.67 8.47 9.60
N TYR A 54 3.94 9.54 9.90
CA TYR A 54 4.52 10.77 10.46
C TYR A 54 4.70 10.66 11.97
N ARG A 55 5.76 11.25 12.50
CA ARG A 55 6.03 11.37 13.93
C ARG A 55 6.42 12.80 14.28
N GLY A 56 5.51 13.46 14.99
CA GLY A 56 5.65 14.86 15.38
C GLY A 56 6.82 15.12 16.33
N GLU A 57 7.17 14.15 17.17
CA GLU A 57 8.24 14.23 18.15
C GLU A 57 9.62 14.49 17.54
N VAL A 58 9.80 14.01 16.30
CA VAL A 58 11.04 14.16 15.54
C VAL A 58 10.86 14.91 14.22
N GLN A 59 9.65 15.39 13.93
CA GLN A 59 9.31 16.08 12.69
C GLN A 59 9.74 15.30 11.44
N LYS A 60 9.44 13.97 11.42
CA LYS A 60 9.81 13.07 10.32
C LYS A 60 8.62 12.25 9.85
N THR A 61 8.51 12.07 8.54
CA THR A 61 7.67 11.04 7.94
C THR A 61 8.55 9.87 7.55
N PHE A 62 8.44 8.76 8.29
CA PHE A 62 9.09 7.50 7.96
C PHE A 62 8.29 6.80 6.87
N PHE A 63 8.98 6.21 5.89
CA PHE A 63 8.32 5.47 4.81
C PHE A 63 9.14 4.28 4.36
N VAL A 64 8.43 3.28 3.81
CA VAL A 64 9.02 2.09 3.18
C VAL A 64 8.61 2.01 1.73
N TYR A 65 9.37 1.28 0.91
CA TYR A 65 9.03 1.02 -0.48
C TYR A 65 9.77 -0.22 -0.98
N GLY A 66 9.26 -0.80 -2.06
CA GLY A 66 9.99 -1.79 -2.83
C GLY A 66 11.02 -1.10 -3.71
N GLY A 67 12.29 -1.31 -3.42
CA GLY A 67 13.40 -0.82 -4.21
C GLY A 67 14.04 -1.90 -5.05
N THR A 68 15.02 -1.50 -5.85
CA THR A 68 15.83 -2.41 -6.68
C THR A 68 17.23 -1.87 -6.88
N VAL A 69 18.14 -2.74 -7.28
CA VAL A 69 19.41 -2.31 -7.86
C VAL A 69 19.16 -2.00 -9.34
N ARG A 70 19.57 -0.82 -9.79
CA ARG A 70 19.37 -0.37 -11.16
C ARG A 70 19.92 -1.39 -12.18
N GLY A 71 19.07 -1.74 -13.15
CA GLY A 71 19.40 -2.75 -14.16
C GLY A 71 19.21 -4.20 -13.71
N LYS A 72 18.86 -4.45 -12.44
CA LYS A 72 18.53 -5.78 -11.91
C LYS A 72 17.03 -5.99 -11.76
N ARG A 73 16.64 -7.24 -11.52
CA ARG A 73 15.24 -7.64 -11.38
C ARG A 73 14.86 -8.01 -9.95
N GLN A 74 15.75 -7.75 -8.99
CA GLN A 74 15.57 -8.10 -7.59
C GLN A 74 14.73 -7.04 -6.85
N LEU A 75 13.98 -7.47 -5.86
CA LEU A 75 13.27 -6.62 -4.93
C LEU A 75 14.09 -6.43 -3.66
N GLN A 76 14.20 -5.18 -3.23
CA GLN A 76 14.74 -4.81 -1.93
C GLN A 76 13.67 -4.12 -1.09
N ALA A 77 13.48 -4.54 0.15
CA ALA A 77 12.63 -3.82 1.10
C ALA A 77 13.44 -2.63 1.65
N MET A 78 13.01 -1.43 1.32
CA MET A 78 13.69 -0.20 1.64
C MET A 78 12.95 0.55 2.74
N VAL A 79 13.70 1.28 3.58
CA VAL A 79 13.16 2.23 4.56
C VAL A 79 13.92 3.54 4.49
N SER A 80 13.21 4.65 4.70
CA SER A 80 13.77 5.99 4.76
C SER A 80 12.86 6.92 5.57
N TYR A 81 13.18 8.21 5.58
CA TYR A 81 12.33 9.26 6.12
C TYR A 81 12.48 10.57 5.36
N TYR A 82 11.47 11.41 5.41
CA TYR A 82 11.54 12.82 5.06
C TYR A 82 11.66 13.65 6.34
N ASP A 83 12.70 14.45 6.44
CA ASP A 83 12.98 15.38 7.54
C ASP A 83 12.31 16.72 7.24
N HIS A 84 11.22 17.03 7.93
CA HIS A 84 10.42 18.24 7.68
C HIS A 84 11.13 19.51 8.10
N GLN A 85 12.03 19.46 9.08
CA GLN A 85 12.79 20.63 9.52
C GLN A 85 13.86 21.05 8.50
N ARG A 86 14.47 20.04 7.85
CA ARG A 86 15.59 20.27 6.90
C ARG A 86 15.15 20.21 5.44
N GLY A 87 13.98 19.69 5.15
CA GLY A 87 13.47 19.48 3.79
C GLY A 87 14.29 18.47 2.98
N VAL A 88 14.84 17.44 3.64
CA VAL A 88 15.74 16.46 3.02
C VAL A 88 15.33 15.02 3.30
N VAL A 89 15.87 14.11 2.48
CA VAL A 89 15.85 12.66 2.70
C VAL A 89 17.28 12.14 2.84
N PRO A 90 17.55 11.12 3.70
CA PRO A 90 18.85 10.44 3.73
C PRO A 90 18.96 9.44 2.57
N ARG A 91 20.14 8.83 2.37
CA ARG A 91 20.25 7.62 1.55
C ARG A 91 19.34 6.53 2.12
N PRO A 92 18.52 5.84 1.29
CA PRO A 92 17.59 4.84 1.79
C PRO A 92 18.32 3.58 2.26
N THR A 93 17.86 3.01 3.36
CA THR A 93 18.42 1.80 3.97
C THR A 93 17.77 0.55 3.39
N ILE A 94 18.58 -0.45 3.07
CA ILE A 94 18.15 -1.77 2.63
C ILE A 94 17.91 -2.62 3.90
N VAL A 95 16.65 -2.95 4.17
CA VAL A 95 16.26 -3.78 5.32
C VAL A 95 16.31 -5.26 4.97
N HIS A 96 15.84 -5.62 3.77
CA HIS A 96 15.85 -6.97 3.24
C HIS A 96 16.11 -6.96 1.74
N ASP A 97 16.90 -7.93 1.29
CA ASP A 97 17.18 -8.14 -0.13
C ASP A 97 16.77 -9.56 -0.52
N TRP A 98 15.79 -9.67 -1.41
CA TRP A 98 15.31 -10.95 -1.92
C TRP A 98 16.27 -11.61 -2.93
N GLY A 99 17.28 -10.87 -3.44
CA GLY A 99 18.20 -11.35 -4.45
C GLY A 99 17.55 -11.68 -5.79
N GLU A 100 18.35 -12.15 -6.74
CA GLU A 100 17.90 -12.60 -8.06
C GLU A 100 17.89 -14.13 -8.21
N SER A 101 18.41 -14.87 -7.24
CA SER A 101 18.74 -16.30 -7.36
C SER A 101 17.55 -17.21 -7.70
N ASN A 102 16.33 -16.80 -7.33
CA ASN A 102 15.11 -17.57 -7.54
C ASN A 102 14.26 -17.07 -8.72
N LEU A 103 14.75 -16.11 -9.51
CA LEU A 103 14.01 -15.55 -10.63
C LEU A 103 14.28 -16.36 -11.92
N LYS A 104 13.23 -16.83 -12.57
CA LYS A 104 13.31 -17.40 -13.92
C LYS A 104 13.71 -16.32 -14.94
N PRO A 105 14.32 -16.68 -16.06
CA PRO A 105 14.62 -15.73 -17.14
C PRO A 105 13.36 -14.94 -17.52
N GLY A 106 13.46 -13.60 -17.61
CA GLY A 106 12.34 -12.72 -17.94
C GLY A 106 11.38 -12.40 -16.79
N GLN A 107 11.51 -13.03 -15.61
CA GLN A 107 10.73 -12.66 -14.42
C GLN A 107 11.34 -11.45 -13.73
N MET A 108 10.47 -10.58 -13.23
CA MET A 108 10.82 -9.59 -12.20
C MET A 108 10.55 -10.16 -10.81
N ALA A 109 11.16 -9.57 -9.80
CA ALA A 109 10.84 -9.92 -8.42
C ALA A 109 9.37 -9.65 -8.10
N ASP A 110 8.83 -10.41 -7.17
CA ASP A 110 7.40 -10.40 -6.84
C ASP A 110 7.05 -9.18 -5.99
N GLY A 111 6.30 -8.24 -6.54
CA GLY A 111 5.85 -7.03 -5.84
C GLY A 111 4.88 -7.29 -4.67
N HIS A 112 4.31 -8.51 -4.53
CA HIS A 112 3.55 -8.90 -3.35
C HIS A 112 4.43 -8.92 -2.09
N ARG A 113 5.74 -8.93 -2.23
CA ARG A 113 6.72 -8.95 -1.15
C ARG A 113 7.16 -7.56 -0.68
N ASN A 114 6.49 -6.51 -1.11
CA ASN A 114 6.74 -5.14 -0.67
C ASN A 114 6.59 -5.00 0.86
N PRO A 115 7.35 -4.08 1.48
CA PRO A 115 7.28 -3.85 2.92
C PRO A 115 6.12 -2.94 3.34
N THR A 116 5.75 -3.04 4.62
CA THR A 116 4.95 -2.07 5.37
C THR A 116 5.68 -1.67 6.64
N LEU A 117 5.24 -0.61 7.32
CA LEU A 117 5.87 -0.18 8.55
C LEU A 117 4.89 0.26 9.64
N VAL A 118 5.40 0.27 10.86
CA VAL A 118 4.79 0.96 12.00
C VAL A 118 5.91 1.56 12.85
N VAL A 119 5.60 2.59 13.62
CA VAL A 119 6.49 3.15 14.64
C VAL A 119 5.83 2.92 15.98
N ASP A 120 6.51 2.21 16.88
CA ASP A 120 5.98 1.86 18.21
C ASP A 120 6.01 3.04 19.21
N GLY A 121 5.51 2.81 20.41
CA GLY A 121 5.44 3.82 21.46
C GLY A 121 6.81 4.32 21.95
N ASP A 122 7.87 3.53 21.76
CA ASP A 122 9.25 3.90 22.07
C ASP A 122 9.94 4.61 20.89
N GLY A 123 9.22 4.86 19.79
CA GLY A 123 9.75 5.47 18.58
C GLY A 123 10.55 4.51 17.70
N ARG A 124 10.55 3.20 17.95
CA ARG A 124 11.26 2.25 17.08
C ARG A 124 10.46 1.96 15.81
N VAL A 125 11.16 2.02 14.69
CA VAL A 125 10.59 1.68 13.39
C VAL A 125 10.60 0.16 13.23
N TRP A 126 9.44 -0.40 12.88
CA TRP A 126 9.28 -1.80 12.54
C TRP A 126 8.95 -1.91 11.05
N VAL A 127 9.65 -2.81 10.36
CA VAL A 127 9.43 -3.07 8.94
C VAL A 127 8.96 -4.51 8.77
N PHE A 128 7.79 -4.66 8.17
CA PHE A 128 7.17 -5.95 7.88
C PHE A 128 7.34 -6.25 6.40
N VAL A 129 8.17 -7.23 6.09
CA VAL A 129 8.44 -7.67 4.72
C VAL A 129 7.54 -8.85 4.40
N SER A 130 6.65 -8.67 3.44
CA SER A 130 5.65 -9.67 3.08
C SER A 130 6.27 -10.90 2.42
N GLY A 131 5.74 -12.08 2.74
CA GLY A 131 5.83 -13.27 1.89
C GLY A 131 4.77 -13.23 0.78
N HIS A 132 4.68 -14.31 0.00
CA HIS A 132 3.60 -14.54 -0.96
C HIS A 132 3.22 -16.03 -0.97
N GLY A 133 2.53 -16.47 0.08
CA GLY A 133 2.26 -17.88 0.37
C GLY A 133 3.43 -18.60 1.06
N ASP A 134 4.46 -17.86 1.45
CA ASP A 134 5.63 -18.33 2.18
C ASP A 134 5.95 -17.36 3.34
N ASN A 135 7.14 -17.52 3.95
CA ASN A 135 7.55 -16.69 5.07
C ASN A 135 7.73 -15.22 4.66
N GLY A 136 7.20 -14.33 5.48
CA GLY A 136 7.57 -12.93 5.58
C GLY A 136 8.51 -12.71 6.78
N TYR A 137 9.05 -11.51 6.88
CA TYR A 137 10.04 -11.15 7.89
C TYR A 137 9.65 -9.87 8.61
N VAL A 138 9.95 -9.79 9.91
CA VAL A 138 9.78 -8.55 10.67
C VAL A 138 11.13 -8.08 11.19
N TYR A 139 11.41 -6.82 10.94
CA TYR A 139 12.63 -6.14 11.34
C TYR A 139 12.30 -5.02 12.32
N ARG A 140 13.12 -4.85 13.34
CA ARG A 140 13.00 -3.77 14.33
C ARG A 140 14.24 -2.90 14.35
N ALA A 141 14.06 -1.60 14.32
CA ALA A 141 15.16 -0.63 14.47
C ALA A 141 15.82 -0.78 15.85
N ARG A 142 17.16 -0.76 15.89
CA ARG A 142 17.92 -0.88 17.14
C ARG A 142 17.77 0.33 18.04
N LYS A 143 17.49 1.51 17.46
CA LYS A 143 17.33 2.78 18.18
C LYS A 143 16.04 3.47 17.78
N PRO A 144 15.41 4.22 18.71
CA PRO A 144 14.25 5.06 18.40
C PRO A 144 14.53 6.02 17.23
N TYR A 145 13.55 6.20 16.37
CA TYR A 145 13.53 7.15 15.24
C TYR A 145 14.74 7.04 14.30
N CYS A 146 15.40 5.87 14.27
CA CYS A 146 16.58 5.59 13.48
C CYS A 146 16.26 4.53 12.43
N VAL A 147 16.73 4.75 11.19
CA VAL A 147 16.55 3.80 10.08
C VAL A 147 17.88 3.19 9.61
N GLU A 148 18.97 3.38 10.35
CA GLU A 148 20.29 2.94 9.94
C GLU A 148 20.60 1.47 10.26
N SER A 149 19.92 0.90 11.27
CA SER A 149 20.23 -0.46 11.73
C SER A 149 18.99 -1.17 12.26
N PHE A 150 18.82 -2.41 11.80
CA PHE A 150 17.69 -3.26 12.11
C PHE A 150 18.16 -4.65 12.53
N ASP A 151 17.41 -5.26 13.43
CA ASP A 151 17.50 -6.69 13.75
C ASP A 151 16.30 -7.39 13.12
N ARG A 152 16.53 -8.55 12.46
CA ARG A 152 15.45 -9.44 12.08
C ARG A 152 14.97 -10.16 13.33
N VAL A 153 13.71 -9.95 13.69
CA VAL A 153 13.14 -10.45 14.95
C VAL A 153 12.13 -11.58 14.74
N ILE A 154 11.51 -11.65 13.55
CA ILE A 154 10.49 -12.66 13.25
C ILE A 154 10.65 -13.14 11.81
N GLU A 155 10.38 -14.45 11.62
CA GLU A 155 10.14 -15.10 10.35
C GLU A 155 8.93 -16.01 10.49
N THR A 156 7.88 -15.78 9.71
CA THR A 156 6.61 -16.53 9.79
C THR A 156 5.82 -16.43 8.48
N PRO A 157 4.99 -17.43 8.15
CA PRO A 157 4.06 -17.29 7.03
C PRO A 157 3.18 -16.06 7.20
N MET A 158 3.38 -15.08 6.33
CA MET A 158 2.70 -13.78 6.40
C MET A 158 2.67 -13.15 5.02
N THR A 159 1.48 -12.95 4.49
CA THR A 159 1.27 -12.21 3.24
C THR A 159 0.40 -10.99 3.51
N TYR A 160 0.66 -9.88 2.83
CA TYR A 160 -0.07 -8.62 2.98
C TYR A 160 -0.16 -8.13 4.43
N PRO A 161 0.97 -7.91 5.14
CA PRO A 161 0.94 -7.37 6.49
C PRO A 161 0.39 -5.95 6.53
N ASN A 162 -0.51 -5.70 7.49
CA ASN A 162 -1.09 -4.39 7.79
C ASN A 162 -0.90 -4.13 9.28
N PRO A 163 0.27 -3.66 9.72
CA PRO A 163 0.58 -3.39 11.11
C PRO A 163 0.02 -2.04 11.57
N TRP A 164 -0.55 -2.02 12.78
CA TRP A 164 -1.05 -0.83 13.45
C TRP A 164 -0.51 -0.75 14.86
N TRP A 165 0.09 0.37 15.23
CA TRP A 165 0.41 0.65 16.61
C TRP A 165 -0.77 1.33 17.28
N ILE A 166 -1.31 0.68 18.32
CA ILE A 166 -2.44 1.21 19.09
C ILE A 166 -1.87 1.81 20.36
N PRO A 167 -1.98 3.13 20.59
CA PRO A 167 -1.43 3.81 21.74
C PRO A 167 -1.83 3.14 23.05
N ASN A 168 -0.86 2.89 23.92
CA ASN A 168 -1.00 2.23 25.22
C ASN A 168 -1.55 0.79 25.17
N ARG A 169 -1.64 0.18 24.00
CA ARG A 169 -2.17 -1.19 23.83
C ARG A 169 -1.24 -2.12 23.03
N GLY A 170 -0.28 -1.57 22.29
CA GLY A 170 0.69 -2.32 21.53
C GLY A 170 0.35 -2.54 20.05
N LEU A 171 0.95 -3.55 19.44
CA LEU A 171 0.78 -3.86 18.04
C LEU A 171 -0.49 -4.66 17.76
N PHE A 172 -1.19 -4.26 16.70
CA PHE A 172 -2.20 -5.06 16.04
C PHE A 172 -1.78 -5.31 14.59
N LEU A 173 -1.72 -6.57 14.17
CA LEU A 173 -1.31 -6.94 12.83
C LEU A 173 -2.44 -7.68 12.12
N PHE A 174 -2.95 -7.11 11.04
CA PHE A 174 -3.74 -7.87 10.06
C PHE A 174 -2.81 -8.47 9.01
N PHE A 175 -3.13 -9.66 8.52
CA PHE A 175 -2.36 -10.32 7.46
C PHE A 175 -3.20 -11.42 6.78
N THR A 176 -2.66 -11.97 5.71
CA THR A 176 -3.28 -13.08 4.97
C THR A 176 -2.39 -14.32 5.07
N LYS A 177 -3.00 -15.49 5.28
CA LYS A 177 -2.37 -16.80 5.07
C LYS A 177 -2.95 -17.48 3.84
N TYR A 178 -2.15 -18.35 3.25
CA TYR A 178 -2.52 -19.16 2.08
C TYR A 178 -2.57 -20.63 2.49
N ASP A 179 -3.31 -20.96 3.55
CA ASP A 179 -3.39 -22.35 4.03
C ASP A 179 -4.33 -23.19 3.16
N HIS A 180 -5.56 -22.72 2.92
CA HIS A 180 -6.56 -23.40 2.09
C HIS A 180 -7.00 -22.51 0.93
N SER A 181 -7.05 -21.22 1.17
CA SER A 181 -7.31 -20.18 0.19
C SER A 181 -6.54 -18.89 0.58
N ARG A 182 -7.20 -17.73 0.62
CA ARG A 182 -6.65 -16.48 1.13
C ARG A 182 -7.49 -16.00 2.29
N GLU A 183 -7.24 -16.55 3.46
CA GLU A 183 -7.93 -16.16 4.68
C GLU A 183 -7.24 -14.97 5.34
N SER A 184 -8.04 -14.05 5.87
CA SER A 184 -7.56 -12.92 6.67
C SER A 184 -7.51 -13.28 8.14
N PHE A 185 -6.39 -12.94 8.76
CA PHE A 185 -6.08 -13.17 10.16
C PHE A 185 -5.68 -11.88 10.86
N TRP A 186 -5.70 -11.90 12.18
CA TRP A 186 -5.05 -10.87 12.99
C TRP A 186 -4.24 -11.47 14.13
N LEU A 187 -3.24 -10.70 14.56
CA LEU A 187 -2.42 -10.97 15.72
C LEU A 187 -2.34 -9.71 16.58
N THR A 188 -2.18 -9.91 17.86
CA THR A 188 -1.91 -8.81 18.81
C THR A 188 -0.66 -9.09 19.62
N CYS A 189 0.09 -8.05 19.89
CA CYS A 189 1.20 -8.08 20.82
C CYS A 189 1.11 -6.87 21.74
N PRO A 190 0.56 -7.04 22.97
CA PRO A 190 0.30 -5.92 23.87
C PRO A 190 1.56 -5.17 24.30
N ASP A 191 2.68 -5.86 24.45
CA ASP A 191 3.88 -5.27 25.06
C ASP A 191 4.85 -4.64 24.08
N GLY A 192 4.61 -4.72 22.77
CA GLY A 192 5.54 -4.22 21.76
C GLY A 192 6.99 -4.74 21.87
N MET A 193 7.43 -5.06 23.06
CA MET A 193 8.75 -5.58 23.39
C MET A 193 8.87 -7.09 23.15
N SER A 194 7.78 -7.82 23.31
CA SER A 194 7.71 -9.28 23.13
C SER A 194 7.49 -9.71 21.69
N LEU A 195 7.46 -8.77 20.74
CA LEU A 195 7.40 -9.07 19.29
C LEU A 195 8.57 -9.93 18.81
N ALA A 196 9.68 -9.97 19.54
CA ALA A 196 10.82 -10.82 19.21
C ALA A 196 10.57 -12.31 19.50
N ASP A 197 9.58 -12.64 20.32
CA ASP A 197 9.21 -14.00 20.68
C ASP A 197 7.81 -14.33 20.15
N LEU A 198 7.73 -15.16 19.11
CA LEU A 198 6.46 -15.60 18.53
C LEU A 198 5.56 -16.33 19.53
N ALA A 199 6.13 -16.93 20.59
CA ALA A 199 5.34 -17.57 21.65
C ALA A 199 4.54 -16.56 22.50
N THR A 200 4.91 -15.28 22.47
CA THR A 200 4.17 -14.19 23.15
C THR A 200 3.03 -13.64 22.31
N TRP A 201 2.98 -13.97 21.03
CA TRP A 201 1.86 -13.59 20.16
C TRP A 201 0.65 -14.45 20.51
N HIS A 202 -0.48 -13.79 20.72
CA HIS A 202 -1.74 -14.52 20.88
C HIS A 202 -2.01 -15.35 19.63
N THR A 203 -2.67 -16.47 19.80
CA THR A 203 -3.11 -17.31 18.68
C THR A 203 -3.82 -16.44 17.64
N PRO A 204 -3.44 -16.54 16.36
CA PRO A 204 -4.07 -15.73 15.32
C PRO A 204 -5.58 -15.92 15.34
N GLY A 205 -6.30 -14.81 15.39
CA GLY A 205 -7.73 -14.84 15.14
C GLY A 205 -8.00 -14.86 13.64
N GLU A 206 -9.04 -15.56 13.23
CA GLU A 206 -9.45 -15.70 11.84
C GLU A 206 -10.66 -14.79 11.55
N LEU A 207 -10.52 -13.88 10.59
CA LEU A 207 -11.58 -12.95 10.21
C LEU A 207 -12.59 -13.57 9.26
N ASN A 208 -12.13 -14.43 8.38
CA ASN A 208 -12.98 -15.12 7.43
C ASN A 208 -12.49 -16.54 7.17
N ALA A 209 -13.45 -17.43 7.08
CA ALA A 209 -13.27 -18.83 6.71
C ALA A 209 -14.42 -19.22 5.78
N TRP A 210 -14.35 -18.76 4.53
CA TRP A 210 -15.37 -19.02 3.53
C TRP A 210 -15.50 -20.52 3.27
N THR A 211 -16.59 -21.11 3.69
CA THR A 211 -16.82 -22.55 3.53
C THR A 211 -17.48 -22.89 2.20
N ILE A 212 -18.24 -21.97 1.65
CA ILE A 212 -18.98 -22.14 0.40
C ILE A 212 -19.06 -20.76 -0.26
N SER A 213 -18.75 -20.68 -1.56
CA SER A 213 -19.06 -19.47 -2.31
C SER A 213 -20.57 -19.30 -2.48
N PRO A 214 -21.11 -18.10 -2.71
CA PRO A 214 -22.54 -17.87 -2.90
C PRO A 214 -23.17 -18.70 -4.02
N ASP A 215 -22.38 -19.13 -5.00
CA ASP A 215 -22.80 -19.99 -6.11
C ASP A 215 -22.57 -21.49 -5.85
N GLY A 216 -22.14 -21.87 -4.64
CA GLY A 216 -21.92 -23.26 -4.27
C GLY A 216 -20.58 -23.85 -4.76
N ASP A 217 -19.73 -23.08 -5.39
CA ASP A 217 -18.42 -23.53 -5.86
C ASP A 217 -17.38 -23.56 -4.71
N LYS A 218 -16.71 -24.70 -4.54
CA LYS A 218 -15.68 -24.91 -3.51
C LYS A 218 -14.37 -24.15 -3.78
N TYR A 219 -14.22 -23.49 -4.92
CA TYR A 219 -12.97 -22.86 -5.35
C TYR A 219 -12.94 -21.33 -5.29
N GLY A 220 -13.99 -20.68 -4.84
CA GLY A 220 -14.11 -19.23 -4.76
C GLY A 220 -13.63 -18.60 -3.45
N HIS A 221 -12.75 -19.22 -2.71
CA HIS A 221 -12.45 -18.86 -1.33
C HIS A 221 -11.25 -17.92 -1.25
N GLY A 222 -11.50 -16.66 -1.14
CA GLY A 222 -10.46 -15.68 -0.90
C GLY A 222 -11.07 -14.32 -0.71
N ASN A 223 -10.31 -13.45 -0.13
CA ASN A 223 -10.69 -12.07 0.00
C ASN A 223 -9.46 -11.20 -0.13
N TYR A 224 -9.72 -9.92 -0.37
CA TYR A 224 -8.77 -8.88 -0.11
C TYR A 224 -9.36 -7.93 0.91
N GLN A 225 -8.50 -7.35 1.72
CA GLN A 225 -8.88 -6.42 2.77
C GLN A 225 -8.09 -5.14 2.68
N PHE A 226 -8.67 -4.05 3.13
CA PHE A 226 -7.97 -2.83 3.47
C PHE A 226 -8.30 -2.48 4.91
N THR A 227 -7.29 -2.05 5.68
CA THR A 227 -7.43 -1.87 7.12
C THR A 227 -7.13 -0.44 7.55
N ALA A 228 -7.67 -0.05 8.68
CA ALA A 228 -7.41 1.25 9.29
C ALA A 228 -7.43 1.15 10.82
N ALA A 229 -6.79 2.11 11.49
CA ALA A 229 -6.91 2.28 12.93
C ALA A 229 -7.17 3.75 13.29
N ARG A 230 -7.94 3.95 14.38
CA ARG A 230 -8.17 5.28 14.98
C ARG A 230 -8.38 5.15 16.48
N GLY A 231 -7.49 5.74 17.28
CA GLY A 231 -7.50 5.55 18.73
C GLY A 231 -7.33 4.07 19.10
N SER A 232 -8.29 3.50 19.83
CA SER A 232 -8.31 2.08 20.16
C SER A 232 -8.95 1.19 19.10
N ARG A 233 -9.63 1.78 18.12
CA ARG A 233 -10.36 1.06 17.07
C ARG A 233 -9.42 0.58 15.98
N VAL A 234 -9.57 -0.69 15.62
CA VAL A 234 -9.05 -1.27 14.38
C VAL A 234 -10.20 -1.72 13.51
N ALA A 235 -10.08 -1.59 12.20
CA ALA A 235 -11.15 -1.97 11.29
C ALA A 235 -10.61 -2.55 9.98
N THR A 236 -11.46 -3.32 9.32
CA THR A 236 -11.18 -3.91 8.01
C THR A 236 -12.40 -3.79 7.10
N ALA A 237 -12.15 -3.39 5.86
CA ALA A 237 -13.07 -3.53 4.74
C ALA A 237 -12.60 -4.69 3.87
N MET A 238 -13.48 -5.59 3.49
CA MET A 238 -13.15 -6.81 2.74
C MET A 238 -14.09 -6.98 1.55
N ASN A 239 -13.59 -7.60 0.49
CA ASN A 239 -14.41 -8.23 -0.54
C ASN A 239 -14.32 -9.76 -0.41
N ASN A 240 -15.04 -10.51 -1.23
CA ASN A 240 -14.83 -11.94 -1.37
C ASN A 240 -14.63 -12.32 -2.84
N TRP A 241 -14.01 -13.45 -3.08
CA TRP A 241 -13.92 -14.06 -4.39
C TRP A 241 -15.09 -14.99 -4.61
N ILE A 242 -15.70 -14.92 -5.77
CA ILE A 242 -16.89 -15.67 -6.12
C ILE A 242 -16.65 -16.40 -7.43
N GLY A 243 -17.04 -17.67 -7.45
CA GLY A 243 -17.03 -18.52 -8.63
C GLY A 243 -15.65 -18.87 -9.22
N ARG A 244 -15.68 -19.56 -10.35
CA ARG A 244 -14.47 -20.03 -11.05
C ARG A 244 -13.66 -18.88 -11.67
N THR A 245 -14.30 -17.79 -12.00
CA THR A 245 -13.67 -16.60 -12.58
C THR A 245 -12.82 -15.84 -11.58
N ARG A 246 -12.98 -16.14 -10.28
CA ARG A 246 -12.35 -15.42 -9.17
C ARG A 246 -12.69 -13.93 -9.19
N ASP A 247 -13.92 -13.61 -9.56
CA ASP A 247 -14.42 -12.25 -9.53
C ASP A 247 -14.46 -11.77 -8.08
N ARG A 248 -13.90 -10.62 -7.84
CA ARG A 248 -13.95 -9.95 -6.54
C ARG A 248 -15.24 -9.21 -6.45
N SER A 249 -16.06 -9.49 -5.45
CA SER A 249 -17.35 -8.86 -5.32
C SER A 249 -17.70 -8.61 -3.87
N ASN A 250 -18.86 -8.01 -3.65
CA ASN A 250 -19.37 -7.67 -2.33
C ASN A 250 -18.47 -6.71 -1.54
N LEU A 251 -19.00 -6.10 -0.53
CA LEU A 251 -18.27 -5.25 0.38
C LEU A 251 -18.70 -5.53 1.81
N PHE A 252 -17.73 -5.89 2.64
CA PHE A 252 -17.91 -6.21 4.06
C PHE A 252 -17.15 -5.21 4.90
N TYR A 253 -17.61 -5.03 6.14
CA TYR A 253 -16.93 -4.20 7.13
C TYR A 253 -17.06 -4.80 8.53
N LEU A 254 -15.96 -4.83 9.25
CA LEU A 254 -15.88 -5.18 10.68
C LEU A 254 -14.90 -4.25 11.39
N GLN A 255 -15.17 -4.00 12.67
CA GLN A 255 -14.31 -3.23 13.56
C GLN A 255 -14.22 -3.88 14.94
N SER A 256 -13.13 -3.56 15.66
CA SER A 256 -12.91 -3.96 17.05
C SER A 256 -12.35 -2.76 17.83
N ASP A 257 -12.84 -2.53 19.02
CA ASP A 257 -12.36 -1.48 19.94
C ASP A 257 -11.49 -2.06 21.07
N ASP A 258 -11.27 -3.39 21.08
CA ASP A 258 -10.62 -4.14 22.17
C ASP A 258 -9.52 -5.09 21.67
N LEU A 259 -8.83 -4.74 20.58
CA LEU A 259 -7.75 -5.53 19.98
C LEU A 259 -8.20 -6.92 19.49
N GLY A 260 -9.38 -7.00 18.86
CA GLY A 260 -9.88 -8.22 18.26
C GLY A 260 -10.48 -9.23 19.23
N ARG A 261 -10.65 -8.88 20.53
CA ARG A 261 -11.36 -9.76 21.47
C ARG A 261 -12.83 -9.89 21.13
N THR A 262 -13.43 -8.77 20.73
CA THR A 262 -14.79 -8.73 20.17
C THR A 262 -14.79 -7.97 18.85
N TRP A 263 -15.70 -8.38 17.97
CA TRP A 263 -15.92 -7.74 16.68
C TRP A 263 -17.34 -7.21 16.58
N GLN A 264 -17.51 -6.14 15.82
CA GLN A 264 -18.80 -5.51 15.61
C GLN A 264 -18.91 -4.92 14.20
N THR A 265 -20.14 -4.75 13.75
CA THR A 265 -20.48 -4.02 12.52
C THR A 265 -20.40 -2.50 12.73
N ALA A 266 -20.58 -1.70 11.67
CA ALA A 266 -20.49 -0.24 11.75
C ALA A 266 -21.52 0.40 12.70
N ASP A 267 -22.68 -0.25 12.91
CA ASP A 267 -23.72 0.17 13.84
C ASP A 267 -23.49 -0.32 15.29
N GLY A 268 -22.32 -0.90 15.55
CA GLY A 268 -21.94 -1.37 16.90
C GLY A 268 -22.55 -2.69 17.32
N LYS A 269 -23.26 -3.39 16.43
CA LYS A 269 -23.82 -4.72 16.77
C LYS A 269 -22.71 -5.77 16.83
N PRO A 270 -22.68 -6.61 17.88
CA PRO A 270 -21.72 -7.69 17.99
C PRO A 270 -21.77 -8.64 16.80
N PHE A 271 -20.59 -9.07 16.35
CA PHE A 271 -20.43 -10.03 15.26
C PHE A 271 -19.47 -11.15 15.66
N SER A 272 -19.88 -12.40 15.40
CA SER A 272 -19.02 -13.57 15.66
C SER A 272 -18.17 -13.87 14.42
N VAL A 273 -16.87 -13.72 14.54
CA VAL A 273 -15.91 -14.15 13.51
C VAL A 273 -15.59 -15.65 13.66
N PRO A 274 -15.17 -16.34 12.58
CA PRO A 274 -14.94 -15.84 11.23
C PRO A 274 -16.24 -15.70 10.40
N ILE A 275 -16.20 -14.82 9.40
CA ILE A 275 -17.23 -14.75 8.36
C ILE A 275 -17.18 -16.05 7.56
N ARG A 276 -18.31 -16.79 7.48
CA ARG A 276 -18.38 -18.09 6.79
C ARG A 276 -19.24 -18.06 5.53
N THR A 277 -20.15 -17.09 5.44
CA THR A 277 -21.11 -16.95 4.34
C THR A 277 -21.17 -15.50 3.87
N ALA A 278 -21.48 -15.29 2.60
CA ALA A 278 -21.59 -13.95 2.04
C ALA A 278 -22.78 -13.17 2.63
N HIS A 279 -23.90 -13.84 2.90
CA HIS A 279 -25.07 -13.19 3.49
C HIS A 279 -24.96 -13.20 5.02
N CYS A 280 -24.40 -12.14 5.59
CA CYS A 280 -24.23 -11.97 7.02
C CYS A 280 -24.31 -10.47 7.40
N ALA A 281 -24.36 -10.15 8.70
CA ALA A 281 -24.49 -8.77 9.18
C ALA A 281 -23.27 -7.89 8.85
N ALA A 282 -22.10 -8.46 8.53
CA ALA A 282 -20.92 -7.73 8.09
C ALA A 282 -21.00 -7.27 6.62
N LEU A 283 -21.92 -7.82 5.82
CA LEU A 283 -22.13 -7.43 4.43
C LEU A 283 -22.81 -6.06 4.39
N ILE A 284 -22.14 -5.07 3.79
CA ILE A 284 -22.67 -3.71 3.66
C ILE A 284 -23.37 -3.49 2.31
N ARG A 285 -22.99 -4.25 1.26
CA ARG A 285 -23.71 -4.28 -0.02
C ARG A 285 -23.38 -5.54 -0.81
N ASP A 286 -24.41 -6.15 -1.37
CA ASP A 286 -24.33 -7.31 -2.25
C ASP A 286 -24.13 -6.87 -3.72
N PHE A 287 -22.88 -6.58 -4.06
CA PHE A 287 -22.52 -6.20 -5.43
C PHE A 287 -22.55 -7.38 -6.41
N TRP A 288 -22.49 -8.61 -5.90
CA TRP A 288 -22.59 -9.79 -6.75
C TRP A 288 -23.95 -9.89 -7.43
N SER A 289 -25.04 -9.68 -6.67
CA SER A 289 -26.40 -9.63 -7.23
C SER A 289 -26.59 -8.50 -8.26
N GLU A 290 -25.77 -7.47 -8.18
CA GLU A 290 -25.74 -6.36 -9.14
C GLU A 290 -24.82 -6.62 -10.33
N GLN A 291 -24.20 -7.79 -10.44
CA GLN A 291 -23.23 -8.15 -11.46
C GLN A 291 -22.01 -7.20 -11.50
N LEU A 292 -21.51 -6.82 -10.32
CA LEU A 292 -20.37 -5.90 -10.17
C LEU A 292 -19.22 -6.56 -9.41
N GLN A 293 -18.01 -6.30 -9.88
CA GLN A 293 -16.75 -6.53 -9.16
C GLN A 293 -16.46 -5.35 -8.24
N VAL A 294 -15.75 -5.60 -7.13
CA VAL A 294 -15.36 -4.60 -6.12
C VAL A 294 -13.86 -4.64 -5.88
N TYR A 295 -13.20 -3.51 -6.04
CA TYR A 295 -11.77 -3.30 -5.80
C TYR A 295 -11.58 -2.24 -4.72
N ILE A 296 -11.29 -2.67 -3.48
CA ILE A 296 -11.13 -1.78 -2.34
C ILE A 296 -9.83 -1.01 -2.49
N GLN A 297 -9.89 0.31 -2.29
CA GLN A 297 -8.76 1.24 -2.46
C GLN A 297 -8.21 1.75 -1.13
N HIS A 298 -9.12 2.13 -0.22
CA HIS A 298 -8.77 2.75 1.05
C HIS A 298 -9.90 2.63 2.06
N LEU A 299 -9.55 2.57 3.35
CA LEU A 299 -10.45 2.68 4.49
C LEU A 299 -9.92 3.77 5.41
N THR A 300 -10.79 4.67 5.84
CA THR A 300 -10.48 5.71 6.81
C THR A 300 -11.69 5.97 7.72
N PHE A 301 -11.54 6.90 8.66
CA PHE A 301 -12.61 7.33 9.55
C PHE A 301 -12.80 8.84 9.42
N ASP A 302 -14.03 9.30 9.48
CA ASP A 302 -14.33 10.72 9.57
C ASP A 302 -14.03 11.30 10.98
N SER A 303 -14.23 12.60 11.16
CA SER A 303 -14.00 13.29 12.45
C SER A 303 -14.81 12.71 13.61
N GLN A 304 -15.94 12.08 13.34
CA GLN A 304 -16.78 11.40 14.33
C GLN A 304 -16.42 9.93 14.56
N GLY A 305 -15.39 9.41 13.88
CA GLY A 305 -14.96 8.00 13.96
C GLY A 305 -15.84 7.04 13.17
N ARG A 306 -16.64 7.53 12.21
CA ARG A 306 -17.46 6.71 11.33
C ARG A 306 -16.64 6.26 10.12
N PRO A 307 -16.73 4.98 9.70
CA PRO A 307 -15.92 4.48 8.60
C PRO A 307 -16.35 5.03 7.24
N ALA A 308 -15.34 5.31 6.40
CA ALA A 308 -15.48 5.67 5.01
C ALA A 308 -14.55 4.79 4.16
N ILE A 309 -15.09 4.18 3.09
CA ILE A 309 -14.38 3.23 2.23
C ILE A 309 -14.37 3.79 0.82
N LEU A 310 -13.18 3.93 0.23
CA LEU A 310 -12.99 4.20 -1.19
C LEU A 310 -12.81 2.88 -1.93
N PHE A 311 -13.56 2.66 -3.00
CA PHE A 311 -13.46 1.46 -3.82
C PHE A 311 -13.85 1.74 -5.27
N LEU A 312 -13.47 0.82 -6.15
CA LEU A 312 -13.89 0.80 -7.55
C LEU A 312 -14.89 -0.33 -7.79
N THR A 313 -15.84 -0.09 -8.69
CA THR A 313 -16.68 -1.14 -9.28
C THR A 313 -16.43 -1.28 -10.77
N ALA A 314 -16.54 -2.51 -11.26
CA ALA A 314 -16.50 -2.86 -12.66
C ALA A 314 -17.56 -3.94 -12.94
N SER A 315 -18.00 -4.11 -14.18
CA SER A 315 -18.92 -5.20 -14.54
C SER A 315 -18.28 -6.56 -14.28
N ALA A 316 -19.06 -7.52 -13.77
CA ALA A 316 -18.62 -8.89 -13.54
C ALA A 316 -18.08 -9.52 -14.84
N GLY A 317 -17.04 -10.34 -14.72
CA GLY A 317 -16.36 -10.96 -15.87
C GLY A 317 -15.55 -9.98 -16.74
N GLN A 318 -15.59 -8.68 -16.45
CA GLN A 318 -14.82 -7.70 -17.20
C GLN A 318 -13.32 -7.81 -16.86
N ALA A 319 -12.47 -7.88 -17.89
CA ALA A 319 -11.04 -7.84 -17.70
C ALA A 319 -10.60 -6.57 -16.94
N ALA A 320 -9.55 -6.69 -16.11
CA ALA A 320 -8.97 -5.56 -15.41
C ALA A 320 -8.47 -4.48 -16.35
N GLU A 321 -7.97 -4.91 -17.53
CA GLU A 321 -7.42 -4.08 -18.58
C GLU A 321 -8.27 -4.14 -19.87
N GLY A 322 -8.07 -3.16 -20.74
CA GLY A 322 -8.70 -3.10 -22.05
C GLY A 322 -9.99 -2.27 -22.09
N PRO A 323 -10.59 -2.14 -23.28
CA PRO A 323 -11.71 -1.22 -23.53
C PRO A 323 -13.06 -1.70 -22.96
N GLY A 324 -13.05 -2.42 -21.85
CA GLY A 324 -14.22 -3.06 -21.27
C GLY A 324 -15.17 -2.12 -20.49
N GLY A 325 -15.14 -0.82 -20.70
CA GLY A 325 -16.00 0.16 -20.04
C GLY A 325 -15.36 0.80 -18.79
N PRO A 326 -15.98 1.86 -18.28
CA PRO A 326 -15.45 2.64 -17.17
C PRO A 326 -15.48 1.85 -15.86
N LYS A 327 -14.51 2.13 -15.01
CA LYS A 327 -14.45 1.69 -13.61
C LYS A 327 -14.92 2.85 -12.74
N THR A 328 -15.95 2.63 -11.96
CA THR A 328 -16.55 3.71 -11.15
C THR A 328 -15.91 3.77 -9.77
N TRP A 329 -15.32 4.89 -9.45
CA TRP A 329 -14.84 5.22 -8.10
C TRP A 329 -16.02 5.62 -7.23
N THR A 330 -16.15 4.98 -6.07
CA THR A 330 -17.25 5.20 -5.14
C THR A 330 -16.72 5.33 -3.71
N VAL A 331 -17.33 6.23 -2.95
CA VAL A 331 -17.15 6.29 -1.50
C VAL A 331 -18.39 5.70 -0.83
N ALA A 332 -18.19 4.68 0.00
CA ALA A 332 -19.19 4.24 0.97
C ALA A 332 -18.89 4.88 2.32
N HIS A 333 -19.86 5.58 2.90
CA HIS A 333 -19.74 6.26 4.20
C HIS A 333 -20.84 5.80 5.15
N TRP A 334 -20.47 5.40 6.37
CA TRP A 334 -21.42 5.14 7.43
C TRP A 334 -21.92 6.44 8.04
N THR A 335 -23.18 6.76 7.86
CA THR A 335 -23.76 8.05 8.31
C THR A 335 -24.07 8.08 9.81
N GLY A 336 -23.97 6.95 10.51
CA GLY A 336 -24.48 6.72 11.86
C GLY A 336 -25.76 5.90 11.88
N GLU A 337 -26.47 5.82 10.75
CA GLU A 337 -27.73 5.09 10.60
C GLU A 337 -27.67 4.04 9.47
N ARG A 338 -27.00 4.40 8.36
CA ARG A 338 -26.89 3.56 7.16
C ARG A 338 -25.60 3.82 6.39
N TRP A 339 -25.24 2.90 5.53
CA TRP A 339 -24.23 3.12 4.52
C TRP A 339 -24.80 3.95 3.36
N ALA A 340 -24.15 5.09 3.08
CA ALA A 340 -24.41 5.92 1.91
C ALA A 340 -23.32 5.67 0.87
N PHE A 341 -23.69 5.58 -0.42
CA PHE A 341 -22.78 5.29 -1.53
C PHE A 341 -22.82 6.44 -2.53
N HIS A 342 -21.67 7.07 -2.76
CA HIS A 342 -21.56 8.25 -3.61
C HIS A 342 -20.49 8.04 -4.67
N PRO A 343 -20.84 8.14 -5.97
CA PRO A 343 -19.86 8.09 -7.04
C PRO A 343 -18.98 9.34 -7.03
N VAL A 344 -17.70 9.16 -7.33
CA VAL A 344 -16.70 10.22 -7.41
C VAL A 344 -16.38 10.57 -8.85
N THR A 345 -15.91 9.58 -9.60
CA THR A 345 -15.43 9.70 -10.99
C THR A 345 -15.31 8.30 -11.61
N THR A 346 -14.78 8.22 -12.82
CA THR A 346 -14.46 6.97 -13.49
C THR A 346 -13.01 6.94 -13.93
N SER A 347 -12.45 5.72 -14.05
CA SER A 347 -11.12 5.46 -14.61
C SER A 347 -11.15 4.26 -15.56
N LEU A 348 -10.00 3.77 -15.99
CA LEU A 348 -9.92 2.80 -17.08
C LEU A 348 -9.47 1.41 -16.63
N ASN A 349 -8.90 1.26 -15.43
CA ASN A 349 -8.36 0.00 -14.94
C ASN A 349 -8.87 -0.33 -13.53
N ASN A 350 -9.11 -1.60 -13.25
CA ASN A 350 -9.59 -2.07 -11.94
C ASN A 350 -8.59 -1.82 -10.80
N PHE A 351 -7.32 -1.65 -11.14
CA PHE A 351 -6.23 -1.42 -10.19
C PHE A 351 -5.78 0.04 -10.14
N ASP A 352 -6.50 0.95 -10.78
CA ASP A 352 -6.32 2.36 -10.52
C ASP A 352 -6.57 2.62 -9.05
N CYS A 353 -5.64 3.32 -8.39
CA CYS A 353 -5.61 3.37 -6.93
C CYS A 353 -5.51 4.80 -6.41
N GLY A 354 -6.17 5.03 -5.30
CA GLY A 354 -6.13 6.30 -4.60
C GLY A 354 -6.29 6.15 -3.09
N SER A 355 -6.08 7.25 -2.39
CA SER A 355 -6.30 7.36 -0.96
C SER A 355 -7.39 8.38 -0.65
N LEU A 356 -8.22 8.09 0.33
CA LEU A 356 -9.31 8.92 0.85
C LEU A 356 -8.87 9.58 2.16
N TYR A 357 -9.05 10.87 2.26
CA TYR A 357 -8.79 11.67 3.45
C TYR A 357 -10.11 12.26 3.93
N ALA A 358 -10.48 12.01 5.16
CA ALA A 358 -11.60 12.67 5.84
C ALA A 358 -11.01 13.56 6.93
N GLU A 359 -10.77 14.85 6.59
CA GLU A 359 -10.07 15.77 7.46
C GLU A 359 -10.98 16.31 8.57
N ASP A 360 -10.39 16.72 9.69
CA ASP A 360 -11.13 17.20 10.86
C ASP A 360 -11.88 18.52 10.61
N ASP A 361 -11.45 19.30 9.60
CA ASP A 361 -12.14 20.52 9.17
C ASP A 361 -13.40 20.26 8.33
N GLY A 362 -13.76 18.99 8.12
CA GLY A 362 -14.90 18.56 7.32
C GLY A 362 -14.63 18.47 5.82
N THR A 363 -13.43 18.84 5.37
CA THR A 363 -13.02 18.67 3.97
C THR A 363 -12.61 17.22 3.73
N TRP A 364 -13.20 16.61 2.72
CA TRP A 364 -12.73 15.30 2.26
C TRP A 364 -11.94 15.43 0.98
N ARG A 365 -10.92 14.61 0.82
CA ARG A 365 -10.05 14.59 -0.36
C ARG A 365 -9.86 13.18 -0.88
N ILE A 366 -9.68 13.06 -2.20
CA ILE A 366 -9.16 11.86 -2.84
C ILE A 366 -7.97 12.29 -3.69
N ILE A 367 -6.85 11.59 -3.51
CA ILE A 367 -5.70 11.70 -4.40
C ILE A 367 -5.53 10.33 -5.05
N GLY A 368 -5.58 10.29 -6.41
CA GLY A 368 -5.54 9.01 -7.11
C GLY A 368 -5.32 9.14 -8.61
N SER A 369 -5.02 8.01 -9.23
CA SER A 369 -4.83 7.88 -10.68
C SER A 369 -6.18 7.82 -11.40
N THR A 370 -6.86 8.95 -11.47
CA THR A 370 -8.21 9.06 -12.03
C THR A 370 -8.26 9.59 -13.46
N LEU A 371 -7.14 10.10 -13.96
CA LEU A 371 -7.04 10.66 -15.31
C LEU A 371 -6.24 9.73 -16.21
N ARG A 372 -6.57 9.76 -17.52
CA ARG A 372 -5.90 8.94 -18.51
C ARG A 372 -4.40 9.28 -18.59
N GLY A 373 -3.56 8.25 -18.48
CA GLY A 373 -2.11 8.34 -18.67
C GLY A 373 -1.64 7.89 -20.05
N PRO A 374 -0.32 7.87 -20.27
CA PRO A 374 0.29 7.52 -21.55
C PRO A 374 0.10 6.05 -21.96
N GLN A 375 -0.08 5.13 -21.00
CA GLN A 375 -0.43 3.73 -21.26
C GLN A 375 -1.92 3.51 -20.94
N PRO A 376 -2.82 3.83 -21.87
CA PRO A 376 -4.26 3.67 -21.64
C PRO A 376 -4.63 2.20 -21.41
N TRP A 377 -5.64 1.95 -20.60
CA TRP A 377 -6.12 0.64 -20.20
C TRP A 377 -5.20 -0.14 -19.24
N LYS A 378 -3.97 0.33 -19.01
CA LYS A 378 -3.06 -0.22 -18.00
C LYS A 378 -3.30 0.44 -16.65
N THR A 379 -2.83 -0.20 -15.59
CA THR A 379 -2.94 0.34 -14.23
C THR A 379 -2.34 1.73 -14.14
N GLY A 380 -3.06 2.65 -13.48
CA GLY A 380 -2.60 4.00 -13.28
C GLY A 380 -2.93 4.94 -14.42
N GLY A 381 -2.38 6.12 -14.32
CA GLY A 381 -2.61 7.23 -15.26
C GLY A 381 -1.99 8.51 -14.74
N GLU A 382 -2.65 9.63 -14.92
CA GLU A 382 -2.29 10.88 -14.30
C GLU A 382 -3.00 11.05 -12.96
N ILE A 383 -2.32 11.63 -11.98
CA ILE A 383 -2.85 11.83 -10.62
C ILE A 383 -3.67 13.11 -10.55
N ALA A 384 -4.83 13.01 -9.93
CA ALA A 384 -5.67 14.16 -9.62
C ALA A 384 -6.02 14.21 -8.13
N LEU A 385 -6.27 15.44 -7.66
CA LEU A 385 -6.81 15.76 -6.34
C LEU A 385 -8.28 16.16 -6.48
N TRP A 386 -9.15 15.44 -5.79
CA TRP A 386 -10.58 15.69 -5.69
C TRP A 386 -10.93 16.17 -4.29
N THR A 387 -11.96 16.99 -4.18
CA THR A 387 -12.47 17.49 -2.88
C THR A 387 -13.98 17.35 -2.79
N SER A 388 -14.42 17.16 -1.56
CA SER A 388 -15.82 17.19 -1.13
C SER A 388 -15.92 18.03 0.15
N HIS A 389 -17.02 18.79 0.31
CA HIS A 389 -17.32 19.59 1.50
C HIS A 389 -18.66 19.19 2.13
N ASP A 390 -19.20 18.04 1.76
CA ASP A 390 -20.48 17.49 2.20
C ASP A 390 -20.35 16.01 2.62
N GLN A 391 -19.24 15.68 3.30
CA GLN A 391 -18.91 14.34 3.80
C GLN A 391 -18.88 13.26 2.70
N GLY A 392 -18.39 13.61 1.53
CA GLY A 392 -18.23 12.68 0.42
C GLY A 392 -19.47 12.48 -0.43
N ALA A 393 -20.53 13.27 -0.24
CA ALA A 393 -21.76 13.16 -1.03
C ALA A 393 -21.56 13.66 -2.47
N THR A 394 -20.84 14.77 -2.64
CA THR A 394 -20.48 15.29 -3.98
C THR A 394 -18.97 15.57 -4.08
N TRP A 395 -18.43 15.41 -5.28
CA TRP A 395 -17.00 15.52 -5.52
C TRP A 395 -16.68 16.45 -6.69
N LYS A 396 -15.62 17.24 -6.53
CA LYS A 396 -15.10 18.11 -7.56
C LYS A 396 -13.59 17.92 -7.70
N MET A 397 -13.09 17.78 -8.91
CA MET A 397 -11.66 17.80 -9.17
C MET A 397 -11.12 19.20 -8.87
N LEU A 398 -10.21 19.29 -7.91
CA LEU A 398 -9.58 20.54 -7.50
C LEU A 398 -8.34 20.83 -8.34
N LYS A 399 -7.51 19.81 -8.59
CA LYS A 399 -6.21 19.98 -9.25
C LYS A 399 -5.77 18.69 -9.94
N GLN A 400 -5.22 18.80 -11.13
CA GLN A 400 -4.43 17.76 -11.76
C GLN A 400 -2.99 17.88 -11.21
N LEU A 401 -2.44 16.81 -10.65
CA LEU A 401 -1.13 16.83 -10.00
C LEU A 401 0.00 16.43 -10.93
N THR A 402 -0.26 15.55 -11.88
CA THR A 402 0.70 15.12 -12.90
C THR A 402 0.09 15.27 -14.28
N ALA A 403 0.90 15.60 -15.29
CA ALA A 403 0.46 15.79 -16.67
C ALA A 403 1.60 15.55 -17.65
N GLY A 404 1.29 14.97 -18.80
CA GLY A 404 2.27 14.71 -19.87
C GLY A 404 3.38 13.75 -19.44
N SER A 405 3.06 12.83 -18.54
CA SER A 405 4.00 11.87 -17.98
C SER A 405 4.51 10.89 -19.04
N LEU A 406 5.73 10.37 -18.84
CA LEU A 406 6.27 9.32 -19.70
C LEU A 406 5.62 7.97 -19.43
N TYR A 407 5.30 7.72 -18.15
CA TYR A 407 4.71 6.49 -17.64
C TYR A 407 3.46 6.80 -16.82
N ASN A 408 2.59 5.80 -16.64
CA ASN A 408 1.47 5.91 -15.73
C ASN A 408 1.96 6.08 -14.29
N HIS A 409 1.33 6.96 -13.53
CA HIS A 409 1.45 7.06 -12.09
C HIS A 409 0.41 6.17 -11.44
N SER A 410 0.76 5.48 -10.35
CA SER A 410 -0.09 4.46 -9.76
C SER A 410 0.10 4.32 -8.26
N TYR A 411 -0.90 3.75 -7.59
CA TYR A 411 -0.89 3.36 -6.19
C TYR A 411 -0.57 4.48 -5.21
N VAL A 412 -1.38 5.51 -5.23
CA VAL A 412 -1.28 6.59 -4.24
C VAL A 412 -1.57 6.05 -2.85
N ARG A 413 -0.69 6.37 -1.89
CA ARG A 413 -0.78 5.97 -0.49
C ARG A 413 -0.83 7.19 0.42
N GLN A 414 -1.68 7.11 1.44
CA GLN A 414 -1.74 8.08 2.52
C GLN A 414 -0.77 7.66 3.64
N PRO A 415 0.11 8.55 4.13
CA PRO A 415 0.80 8.32 5.40
C PRO A 415 -0.18 8.28 6.57
N VAL A 416 0.10 7.46 7.57
CA VAL A 416 -0.57 7.56 8.88
C VAL A 416 -0.15 8.89 9.51
N ASP A 417 -1.10 9.63 10.07
CA ASP A 417 -0.90 10.97 10.66
C ASP A 417 -0.23 11.94 9.66
N ALA A 418 -0.69 11.94 8.40
CA ALA A 418 -0.05 12.62 7.28
C ALA A 418 0.28 14.10 7.57
N HIS A 419 1.56 14.46 7.50
CA HIS A 419 2.00 15.86 7.60
C HIS A 419 1.62 16.64 6.33
N PRO A 420 1.18 17.92 6.42
CA PRO A 420 0.82 18.71 5.24
C PRO A 420 1.87 18.77 4.13
N ASP A 421 3.18 18.71 4.46
CA ASP A 421 4.26 18.75 3.47
C ASP A 421 4.60 17.37 2.85
N PHE A 422 4.09 16.25 3.43
CA PHE A 422 4.24 14.90 2.90
C PHE A 422 2.91 14.17 3.04
N TYR A 423 1.99 14.50 2.14
CA TYR A 423 0.59 14.19 2.30
C TYR A 423 0.14 12.92 1.58
N ALA A 424 0.70 12.65 0.40
CA ALA A 424 0.51 11.43 -0.37
C ALA A 424 1.82 11.02 -1.03
N LEU A 425 2.01 9.72 -1.27
CA LEU A 425 3.17 9.17 -1.96
C LEU A 425 2.73 8.13 -3.00
N TRP A 426 3.47 8.02 -4.12
CA TRP A 426 3.19 7.09 -5.21
C TRP A 426 4.41 6.83 -6.09
N ALA A 427 4.28 5.93 -7.06
CA ALA A 427 5.32 5.61 -8.04
C ALA A 427 4.80 5.74 -9.47
N ASP A 428 5.71 5.88 -10.44
CA ASP A 428 5.42 5.75 -11.87
C ASP A 428 6.02 4.46 -12.46
N GLY A 429 5.66 4.14 -13.69
CA GLY A 429 6.25 3.07 -14.48
C GLY A 429 5.45 2.73 -15.73
N ASP A 430 6.08 1.98 -16.66
CA ASP A 430 5.44 1.53 -17.89
C ASP A 430 4.48 0.36 -17.60
N GLY A 431 3.21 0.49 -17.92
CA GLY A 431 2.20 -0.54 -17.70
C GLY A 431 2.32 -1.77 -18.61
N ASP A 432 3.13 -1.70 -19.67
CA ASP A 432 3.30 -2.79 -20.64
C ASP A 432 4.56 -3.62 -20.44
N LYS A 433 5.65 -3.00 -19.98
CA LYS A 433 6.98 -3.62 -19.91
C LYS A 433 7.77 -3.09 -18.73
N PRO A 434 8.78 -3.83 -18.24
CA PRO A 434 9.70 -3.36 -17.21
C PRO A 434 10.34 -2.02 -17.58
N SER A 435 10.33 -1.10 -16.65
CA SER A 435 10.89 0.24 -16.81
C SER A 435 11.53 0.72 -15.51
N PRO A 436 12.33 1.79 -15.53
CA PRO A 436 12.63 2.54 -14.32
C PRO A 436 11.33 3.02 -13.66
N SER A 437 11.33 3.04 -12.33
CA SER A 437 10.22 3.56 -11.52
C SER A 437 10.74 4.64 -10.59
N ARG A 438 10.13 5.82 -10.64
CA ARG A 438 10.41 6.92 -9.74
C ARG A 438 9.39 6.97 -8.63
N LEU A 439 9.83 7.53 -7.52
CA LEU A 439 9.00 7.69 -6.33
C LEU A 439 8.67 9.17 -6.13
N TYR A 440 7.41 9.44 -5.89
CA TYR A 440 6.86 10.78 -5.76
C TYR A 440 6.15 10.94 -4.43
N PHE A 441 6.07 12.17 -3.97
CA PHE A 441 5.14 12.58 -2.94
C PHE A 441 4.61 13.99 -3.24
N CYS A 442 3.52 14.38 -2.61
CA CYS A 442 3.05 15.75 -2.68
C CYS A 442 2.71 16.31 -1.29
N ASN A 443 2.66 17.63 -1.19
CA ASN A 443 2.07 18.30 -0.05
C ASN A 443 0.53 18.33 -0.13
N ARG A 444 -0.13 18.84 0.92
CA ARG A 444 -1.61 18.96 0.98
C ARG A 444 -2.18 19.88 -0.12
N ALA A 445 -1.39 20.83 -0.63
CA ALA A 445 -1.77 21.72 -1.73
C ALA A 445 -1.61 21.05 -3.11
N GLY A 446 -1.03 19.84 -3.16
CA GLY A 446 -0.79 19.09 -4.38
C GLY A 446 0.45 19.55 -5.14
N ASP A 447 1.46 20.10 -4.47
CA ASP A 447 2.75 20.37 -5.07
C ASP A 447 3.61 19.12 -5.02
N VAL A 448 3.99 18.63 -6.20
CA VAL A 448 4.63 17.32 -6.38
C VAL A 448 6.13 17.42 -6.25
N ARG A 449 6.72 16.49 -5.53
CA ARG A 449 8.15 16.27 -5.37
C ARG A 449 8.56 14.89 -5.85
N ILE A 450 9.79 14.76 -6.33
CA ILE A 450 10.41 13.52 -6.81
C ILE A 450 11.53 13.17 -5.84
N LEU A 451 11.55 11.94 -5.34
CA LEU A 451 12.67 11.44 -4.54
C LEU A 451 13.91 11.26 -5.42
N PRO A 452 15.11 11.66 -4.95
CA PRO A 452 16.32 11.67 -5.78
C PRO A 452 16.73 10.24 -6.18
N GLN A 453 16.89 9.99 -7.48
CA GLN A 453 17.31 8.68 -7.99
C GLN A 453 18.85 8.48 -7.89
N ALA A 454 19.62 9.54 -7.66
CA ALA A 454 21.06 9.48 -7.42
C ALA A 454 21.44 10.51 -6.37
N MET A 455 22.24 10.10 -5.42
CA MET A 455 22.67 10.93 -4.30
C MET A 455 24.20 10.91 -4.19
N THR A 456 24.83 12.08 -4.30
CA THR A 456 26.28 12.23 -4.11
C THR A 456 26.66 12.32 -2.62
N GLY A 457 25.74 12.85 -1.79
CA GLY A 457 25.92 13.00 -0.34
C GLY A 457 25.08 12.02 0.47
N SER A 458 25.16 12.12 1.79
CA SER A 458 24.33 11.33 2.74
C SER A 458 22.90 11.81 2.80
N PHE A 459 22.61 13.03 2.34
CA PHE A 459 21.29 13.66 2.29
C PHE A 459 21.12 14.39 0.96
N ALA A 460 19.86 14.46 0.50
CA ALA A 460 19.48 15.25 -0.67
C ALA A 460 18.10 15.88 -0.46
N GLN A 461 17.83 17.00 -1.15
CA GLN A 461 16.50 17.59 -1.24
C GLN A 461 15.71 16.91 -2.36
N PRO A 462 14.44 16.53 -2.14
CA PRO A 462 13.57 16.10 -3.21
C PRO A 462 13.35 17.18 -4.27
N GLU A 463 13.36 16.80 -5.55
CA GLU A 463 13.22 17.71 -6.67
C GLU A 463 11.77 18.15 -6.87
N SER A 464 11.53 19.38 -7.32
CA SER A 464 10.20 19.80 -7.75
C SER A 464 9.86 19.18 -9.11
N ALA A 465 8.69 18.52 -9.22
CA ALA A 465 8.24 17.96 -10.50
C ALA A 465 8.01 19.05 -11.57
N ALA A 466 7.65 20.27 -11.18
CA ALA A 466 7.50 21.41 -12.09
C ALA A 466 8.83 21.85 -12.73
N ALA A 467 9.92 21.84 -11.96
CA ALA A 467 11.27 22.15 -12.48
C ALA A 467 11.74 21.08 -13.49
N TRP A 468 11.34 19.82 -13.28
CA TRP A 468 11.74 18.72 -14.15
C TRP A 468 11.00 18.72 -15.50
N SER A 469 9.72 19.12 -15.56
CA SER A 469 8.97 19.28 -16.80
C SER A 469 9.54 20.41 -17.68
N SER A 470 10.03 21.50 -17.08
CA SER A 470 10.64 22.62 -17.81
C SER A 470 12.00 22.28 -18.42
N SER A 471 12.80 21.44 -17.76
CA SER A 471 14.12 21.01 -18.27
C SER A 471 13.99 20.06 -19.48
N LYS A 472 12.93 19.26 -19.57
CA LYS A 472 12.67 18.38 -20.72
C LYS A 472 12.15 19.12 -21.95
N SER A 473 11.42 20.23 -21.76
CA SER A 473 10.96 21.06 -22.91
C SER A 473 12.13 21.78 -23.59
N ALA A 474 13.20 22.06 -22.84
CA ALA A 474 14.41 22.68 -23.36
C ALA A 474 15.37 21.71 -24.10
N SER A 475 15.20 20.40 -23.93
CA SER A 475 16.07 19.36 -24.51
C SER A 475 15.48 18.59 -25.70
N ARG A 476 14.31 18.97 -26.22
CA ARG A 476 13.82 18.43 -27.50
C ARG A 476 14.56 19.11 -28.65
N PRO A 477 15.36 18.37 -29.45
CA PRO A 477 15.90 18.92 -30.70
C PRO A 477 14.70 19.27 -31.59
N GLY A 478 14.70 20.47 -32.13
CA GLY A 478 13.71 20.86 -33.13
C GLY A 478 13.70 19.85 -34.26
N SER A 479 12.51 19.28 -34.54
CA SER A 479 12.27 18.50 -35.73
C SER A 479 12.44 19.45 -36.92
N GLY A 480 13.62 19.40 -37.58
CA GLY A 480 13.81 19.89 -38.90
C GLY A 480 13.34 18.86 -39.94
#